data_e2deb43a8a7eafcb11a71f8e9db3d089
#
_entry.id   e2deb43a8a7eafcb11a71f8e9db3d089
#
_cell.length_a   1.000
_cell.length_b   1.000
_cell.length_c   1.000
_cell.angle_alpha   90.00
_cell.angle_beta   90.00
_cell.angle_gamma   90.00
#
_symmetry.space_group_name_H-M   'P 1'
#
loop_
_entity.id
_entity.type
_entity.pdbx_description
1 polymer ?
#
loop_
_entity_poly.entity_id
_entity_poly.type
_entity_poly.pdbx_seq_one_letter_code
_entity_poly.pdbx_strand_id
1 'polypeptide(L)'
;MHKSKKIKIISAVLIIFVVLGLFWFMFSGDNAEIIRSLIKDDLTNDEYIELLRGFGIRGSLTLSILSMLQVVLTFLPAEPVQVLAGIGYGLWHGALICLVGVIVGNTIIYIMYKVYGDKLADYFHRNIDVDFDKIKSSKRFALIIFLLYFLPAIPYGLICFFSASIDLKYPRYILLTTLGAIPSILIGVGMGHLAMATSWIISVIVFVILIALIVVLGIKRKAVFKALNRFIHKQQKTDHFVVRKANGFAYAICKAGVKIFAKKVKYSGKKQVDVQTPCIVLCSHGSFIDFVYSGLLLIKKKPHFVVARLYSYNKWLKKVLHVLGAIPKSMFSSDMENVKNCMKVLSSGGVLTMMPEARLSTVGQFEDIQETTVKFVKKMKVPVYGIRINGSYFADPKWGDKIRKGSTIECEFTKIADAEELDAMTTEELLAKIETAITYDDFEWIKTRPELSYKSKTLAEGLQNILYKCPECGKEFTIETKGRDVTCTACGLKATLDDRYGFTGGKPFENFKEWYNYQKDQLRKEIVLNPDYALESNVTLKHSSKDGKDFVKEVGAGVCTLTRLGLTYKGSINGEEVTKEFPMSVMYRLLFGAGEDFEIYENKEIYFFVPEEKKSCVKWYIASAILKELSEEKTK
;
A
#
# COMPACT_ATOMS: atom_id res chain seq x y z
N MET A 1 17.71 18.63 -21.12
CA MET A 1 16.57 18.43 -22.04
C MET A 1 16.94 18.30 -23.52
N HIS A 2 17.87 19.06 -24.10
CA HIS A 2 18.22 18.99 -25.56
C HIS A 2 18.92 17.70 -26.00
N LYS A 3 19.78 17.08 -25.16
CA LYS A 3 20.51 15.83 -25.50
C LYS A 3 19.59 14.61 -25.61
N SER A 4 18.53 14.53 -24.80
CA SER A 4 17.53 13.46 -24.84
C SER A 4 16.68 13.47 -26.11
N LYS A 5 16.27 14.66 -26.60
CA LYS A 5 15.50 14.78 -27.87
C LYS A 5 16.29 14.34 -29.09
N LYS A 6 17.59 14.70 -29.19
CA LYS A 6 18.47 14.29 -30.32
C LYS A 6 18.66 12.77 -30.34
N ILE A 7 18.88 12.12 -29.20
CA ILE A 7 19.03 10.66 -29.09
C ILE A 7 17.73 9.96 -29.53
N LYS A 8 16.57 10.46 -29.13
CA LYS A 8 15.27 9.92 -29.54
C LYS A 8 15.05 10.00 -31.05
N ILE A 9 15.38 11.14 -31.69
CA ILE A 9 15.25 11.33 -33.14
C ILE A 9 16.22 10.41 -33.90
N ILE A 10 17.48 10.30 -33.47
CA ILE A 10 18.48 9.42 -34.08
C ILE A 10 18.05 7.95 -33.99
N SER A 11 17.53 7.52 -32.85
CA SER A 11 17.03 6.14 -32.66
C SER A 11 15.82 5.83 -33.56
N ALA A 12 14.89 6.78 -33.71
CA ALA A 12 13.75 6.62 -34.61
C ALA A 12 14.17 6.50 -36.08
N VAL A 13 15.07 7.39 -36.52
CA VAL A 13 15.61 7.36 -37.87
C VAL A 13 16.36 6.05 -38.13
N LEU A 14 17.17 5.57 -37.14
CA LEU A 14 17.90 4.31 -37.26
C LEU A 14 16.96 3.11 -37.37
N ILE A 15 15.89 3.04 -36.54
CA ILE A 15 14.87 1.99 -36.60
C ILE A 15 14.15 2.01 -37.96
N ILE A 16 13.76 3.18 -38.46
CA ILE A 16 13.14 3.33 -39.79
C ILE A 16 14.09 2.87 -40.87
N PHE A 17 15.37 3.25 -40.84
CA PHE A 17 16.37 2.81 -41.81
C PHE A 17 16.61 1.30 -41.78
N VAL A 18 16.65 0.70 -40.57
CA VAL A 18 16.79 -0.75 -40.43
C VAL A 18 15.57 -1.47 -41.01
N VAL A 19 14.35 -1.02 -40.69
CA VAL A 19 13.11 -1.60 -41.23
C VAL A 19 13.04 -1.44 -42.76
N LEU A 20 13.34 -0.27 -43.28
CA LEU A 20 13.38 -0.03 -44.73
C LEU A 20 14.48 -0.83 -45.41
N GLY A 21 15.66 -0.96 -44.80
CA GLY A 21 16.77 -1.75 -45.33
C GLY A 21 16.43 -3.24 -45.35
N LEU A 22 15.76 -3.77 -44.31
CA LEU A 22 15.25 -5.14 -44.26
C LEU A 22 14.14 -5.37 -45.30
N PHE A 23 13.25 -4.38 -45.46
CA PHE A 23 12.21 -4.42 -46.49
C PHE A 23 12.81 -4.40 -47.91
N TRP A 24 13.80 -3.53 -48.14
CA TRP A 24 14.55 -3.50 -49.41
C TRP A 24 15.31 -4.82 -49.67
N PHE A 25 15.97 -5.38 -48.66
CA PHE A 25 16.63 -6.69 -48.71
C PHE A 25 15.66 -7.81 -49.11
N MET A 26 14.45 -7.83 -48.54
CA MET A 26 13.43 -8.82 -48.89
C MET A 26 12.92 -8.71 -50.32
N PHE A 27 12.80 -7.49 -50.87
CA PHE A 27 12.26 -7.27 -52.21
C PHE A 27 13.34 -7.03 -53.30
N SER A 28 14.61 -7.23 -53.02
CA SER A 28 15.73 -7.07 -53.92
C SER A 28 16.43 -8.39 -54.24
N GLY A 29 16.94 -8.51 -55.46
CA GLY A 29 17.73 -9.69 -55.90
C GLY A 29 16.98 -11.02 -55.80
N ASP A 30 17.72 -12.06 -55.44
CA ASP A 30 17.22 -13.43 -55.33
C ASP A 30 16.06 -13.60 -54.32
N ASN A 31 15.98 -12.73 -53.27
CA ASN A 31 14.89 -12.74 -52.30
C ASN A 31 13.55 -12.30 -52.91
N ALA A 32 13.56 -11.39 -53.89
CA ALA A 32 12.35 -11.02 -54.62
C ALA A 32 11.87 -12.18 -55.50
N GLU A 33 12.76 -13.00 -55.97
CA GLU A 33 12.45 -14.20 -56.75
C GLU A 33 11.81 -15.30 -55.86
N ILE A 34 12.30 -15.46 -54.64
CA ILE A 34 11.70 -16.33 -53.60
C ILE A 34 10.26 -15.90 -53.34
N ILE A 35 10.03 -14.63 -53.10
CA ILE A 35 8.67 -14.10 -52.79
C ILE A 35 7.76 -14.25 -54.00
N ARG A 36 8.25 -13.97 -55.21
CA ARG A 36 7.46 -14.13 -56.43
C ARG A 36 7.12 -15.57 -56.74
N SER A 37 8.04 -16.50 -56.49
CA SER A 37 7.80 -17.93 -56.68
C SER A 37 6.82 -18.51 -55.66
N LEU A 38 6.80 -17.98 -54.44
CA LEU A 38 5.81 -18.34 -53.40
C LEU A 38 4.37 -17.86 -53.71
N ILE A 39 4.21 -16.91 -54.66
CA ILE A 39 2.92 -16.34 -55.06
C ILE A 39 2.38 -16.99 -56.34
N LYS A 40 3.17 -17.81 -57.04
CA LYS A 40 2.73 -18.52 -58.25
C LYS A 40 1.86 -19.70 -57.92
N ASP A 41 0.66 -19.75 -58.53
CA ASP A 41 -0.37 -20.77 -58.25
C ASP A 41 -0.12 -22.16 -58.94
N ASP A 42 0.95 -22.32 -59.72
CA ASP A 42 1.12 -23.49 -60.63
C ASP A 42 2.13 -24.53 -60.13
N LEU A 43 2.63 -24.48 -58.89
CA LEU A 43 3.64 -25.41 -58.36
C LEU A 43 3.00 -26.56 -57.62
N THR A 44 3.48 -27.77 -57.83
CA THR A 44 3.14 -28.95 -57.00
C THR A 44 3.75 -28.83 -55.58
N ASN A 45 3.22 -29.58 -54.63
CA ASN A 45 3.71 -29.56 -53.25
C ASN A 45 5.21 -29.92 -53.13
N ASP A 46 5.67 -30.85 -53.95
CA ASP A 46 7.09 -31.28 -53.93
C ASP A 46 7.99 -30.20 -54.55
N GLU A 47 7.55 -29.51 -55.59
CA GLU A 47 8.27 -28.40 -56.19
C GLU A 47 8.35 -27.21 -55.20
N TYR A 48 7.33 -26.95 -54.42
CA TYR A 48 7.36 -25.94 -53.34
C TYR A 48 8.41 -26.26 -52.28
N ILE A 49 8.49 -27.55 -51.85
CA ILE A 49 9.47 -27.99 -50.86
C ILE A 49 10.91 -27.87 -51.40
N GLU A 50 11.11 -28.31 -52.64
CA GLU A 50 12.41 -28.28 -53.28
C GLU A 50 12.89 -26.85 -53.53
N LEU A 51 11.97 -25.96 -53.94
CA LEU A 51 12.21 -24.54 -54.10
C LEU A 51 12.62 -23.90 -52.74
N LEU A 52 11.84 -24.12 -51.67
CA LEU A 52 12.13 -23.54 -50.35
C LEU A 52 13.43 -24.07 -49.76
N ARG A 53 13.75 -25.35 -49.97
CA ARG A 53 15.01 -25.95 -49.54
C ARG A 53 16.20 -25.50 -50.39
N GLY A 54 15.98 -25.26 -51.69
CA GLY A 54 16.97 -24.72 -52.62
C GLY A 54 17.49 -23.35 -52.21
N PHE A 55 16.69 -22.53 -51.52
CA PHE A 55 17.14 -21.26 -51.00
C PHE A 55 18.02 -21.35 -49.72
N GLY A 56 18.16 -22.54 -49.11
CA GLY A 56 19.09 -22.79 -47.99
C GLY A 56 19.04 -21.74 -46.88
N ILE A 57 20.21 -21.17 -46.55
CA ILE A 57 20.35 -20.18 -45.48
C ILE A 57 19.60 -18.87 -45.83
N ARG A 58 19.51 -18.46 -47.10
CA ARG A 58 18.80 -17.24 -47.52
C ARG A 58 17.31 -17.35 -47.27
N GLY A 59 16.68 -18.49 -47.56
CA GLY A 59 15.28 -18.75 -47.27
C GLY A 59 14.97 -18.70 -45.78
N SER A 60 15.85 -19.31 -44.97
CA SER A 60 15.74 -19.27 -43.51
C SER A 60 15.83 -17.86 -42.95
N LEU A 61 16.76 -17.03 -43.45
CA LEU A 61 16.89 -15.62 -43.07
C LEU A 61 15.66 -14.80 -43.46
N THR A 62 15.12 -15.00 -44.68
CA THR A 62 13.91 -14.33 -45.16
C THR A 62 12.71 -14.64 -44.26
N LEU A 63 12.49 -15.91 -43.91
CA LEU A 63 11.41 -16.30 -42.98
C LEU A 63 11.63 -15.77 -41.56
N SER A 64 12.88 -15.72 -41.06
CA SER A 64 13.18 -15.09 -39.77
C SER A 64 12.90 -13.60 -39.80
N ILE A 65 13.23 -12.89 -40.89
CA ILE A 65 12.93 -11.46 -41.05
C ILE A 65 11.42 -11.22 -41.12
N LEU A 66 10.67 -12.05 -41.85
CA LEU A 66 9.21 -11.99 -41.87
C LEU A 66 8.60 -12.23 -40.50
N SER A 67 9.11 -13.23 -39.76
CA SER A 67 8.70 -13.48 -38.37
C SER A 67 9.02 -12.31 -37.44
N MET A 68 10.11 -11.60 -37.64
CA MET A 68 10.45 -10.38 -36.91
C MET A 68 9.48 -9.24 -37.24
N LEU A 69 9.22 -9.00 -38.55
CA LEU A 69 8.35 -7.92 -39.02
C LEU A 69 6.92 -8.08 -38.52
N GLN A 70 6.35 -9.28 -38.50
CA GLN A 70 5.01 -9.52 -37.98
C GLN A 70 4.89 -9.17 -36.48
N VAL A 71 5.96 -9.39 -35.70
CA VAL A 71 5.99 -9.01 -34.28
C VAL A 71 5.98 -7.49 -34.15
N VAL A 72 6.82 -6.79 -34.90
CA VAL A 72 6.99 -5.33 -34.84
C VAL A 72 5.76 -4.59 -35.39
N LEU A 73 5.23 -5.06 -36.52
CA LEU A 73 4.10 -4.42 -37.21
C LEU A 73 2.73 -4.82 -36.67
N THR A 74 2.66 -5.69 -35.69
CA THR A 74 1.50 -6.12 -34.88
C THR A 74 0.19 -6.47 -35.61
N PHE A 75 -0.02 -5.95 -36.83
CA PHE A 75 -1.22 -6.21 -37.65
C PHE A 75 -1.02 -7.32 -38.69
N LEU A 76 0.22 -7.79 -38.89
CA LEU A 76 0.50 -8.91 -39.80
C LEU A 76 0.19 -10.24 -39.09
N PRO A 77 -0.58 -11.14 -39.71
CA PRO A 77 -0.83 -12.46 -39.15
C PRO A 77 0.45 -13.29 -39.11
N ALA A 78 0.62 -14.06 -38.04
CA ALA A 78 1.81 -14.90 -37.85
C ALA A 78 1.72 -16.23 -38.62
N GLU A 79 0.52 -16.70 -38.82
CA GLU A 79 0.21 -18.05 -39.30
C GLU A 79 0.78 -18.34 -40.69
N PRO A 80 0.70 -17.46 -41.72
CA PRO A 80 1.26 -17.75 -43.04
C PRO A 80 2.76 -17.99 -42.98
N VAL A 81 3.52 -17.20 -42.24
CA VAL A 81 4.96 -17.33 -42.12
C VAL A 81 5.35 -18.60 -41.40
N GLN A 82 4.62 -18.98 -40.34
CA GLN A 82 4.85 -20.20 -39.58
C GLN A 82 4.53 -21.45 -40.39
N VAL A 83 3.42 -21.42 -41.14
CA VAL A 83 3.05 -22.52 -42.04
C VAL A 83 4.10 -22.73 -43.12
N LEU A 84 4.54 -21.65 -43.79
CA LEU A 84 5.63 -21.73 -44.80
C LEU A 84 6.92 -22.26 -44.22
N ALA A 85 7.29 -21.87 -43.01
CA ALA A 85 8.47 -22.41 -42.31
C ALA A 85 8.34 -23.91 -42.03
N GLY A 86 7.11 -24.36 -41.68
CA GLY A 86 6.79 -25.77 -41.47
C GLY A 86 6.87 -26.61 -42.76
N ILE A 87 6.36 -26.09 -43.87
CA ILE A 87 6.40 -26.70 -45.20
C ILE A 87 7.84 -26.88 -45.66
N GLY A 88 8.62 -25.78 -45.67
CA GLY A 88 9.95 -25.77 -46.25
C GLY A 88 11.00 -26.46 -45.39
N TYR A 89 10.97 -26.30 -44.08
CA TYR A 89 12.04 -26.66 -43.16
C TYR A 89 11.66 -27.73 -42.12
N GLY A 90 10.39 -28.15 -42.12
CA GLY A 90 9.89 -29.11 -41.13
C GLY A 90 9.66 -28.51 -39.74
N LEU A 91 9.21 -29.35 -38.79
CA LEU A 91 8.73 -28.88 -37.47
C LEU A 91 9.83 -28.16 -36.68
N TRP A 92 10.97 -28.79 -36.47
CA TRP A 92 11.98 -28.26 -35.54
C TRP A 92 12.81 -27.12 -36.13
N HIS A 93 13.26 -27.24 -37.37
CA HIS A 93 14.02 -26.19 -38.03
C HIS A 93 13.12 -24.98 -38.34
N GLY A 94 11.89 -25.20 -38.82
CA GLY A 94 10.93 -24.14 -39.04
C GLY A 94 10.56 -23.38 -37.76
N ALA A 95 10.37 -24.10 -36.64
CA ALA A 95 10.14 -23.47 -35.35
C ALA A 95 11.34 -22.64 -34.89
N LEU A 96 12.57 -23.11 -35.07
CA LEU A 96 13.78 -22.37 -34.72
C LEU A 96 13.93 -21.10 -35.57
N ILE A 97 13.66 -21.16 -36.87
CA ILE A 97 13.68 -20.01 -37.78
C ILE A 97 12.70 -18.92 -37.31
N CYS A 98 11.46 -19.31 -37.03
CA CYS A 98 10.43 -18.38 -36.53
C CYS A 98 10.81 -17.83 -35.17
N LEU A 99 11.35 -18.66 -34.26
CA LEU A 99 11.72 -18.26 -32.91
C LEU A 99 12.83 -17.18 -32.91
N VAL A 100 13.84 -17.32 -33.78
CA VAL A 100 14.91 -16.33 -33.96
C VAL A 100 14.31 -14.99 -34.37
N GLY A 101 13.42 -14.99 -35.38
CA GLY A 101 12.73 -13.76 -35.82
C GLY A 101 11.92 -13.11 -34.69
N VAL A 102 11.18 -13.92 -33.92
CA VAL A 102 10.40 -13.46 -32.77
C VAL A 102 11.27 -12.84 -31.67
N ILE A 103 12.41 -13.43 -31.34
CA ILE A 103 13.36 -12.90 -30.35
C ILE A 103 13.87 -11.51 -30.78
N VAL A 104 14.25 -11.37 -32.05
CA VAL A 104 14.72 -10.08 -32.60
C VAL A 104 13.57 -9.05 -32.57
N GLY A 105 12.37 -9.43 -33.00
CA GLY A 105 11.20 -8.57 -32.97
C GLY A 105 10.84 -8.08 -31.56
N ASN A 106 10.84 -9.00 -30.60
CA ASN A 106 10.62 -8.66 -29.20
C ASN A 106 11.67 -7.69 -28.65
N THR A 107 12.93 -7.88 -29.04
CA THR A 107 14.02 -6.97 -28.66
C THR A 107 13.80 -5.56 -29.22
N ILE A 108 13.37 -5.46 -30.47
CA ILE A 108 13.04 -4.17 -31.11
C ILE A 108 11.88 -3.50 -30.35
N ILE A 109 10.80 -4.22 -30.04
CA ILE A 109 9.66 -3.68 -29.26
C ILE A 109 10.13 -3.18 -27.89
N TYR A 110 10.99 -3.93 -27.19
CA TYR A 110 11.53 -3.51 -25.90
C TYR A 110 12.31 -2.20 -26.00
N ILE A 111 13.17 -2.07 -27.00
CA ILE A 111 13.95 -0.85 -27.24
C ILE A 111 13.01 0.32 -27.61
N MET A 112 12.05 0.07 -28.51
CA MET A 112 11.04 1.08 -28.88
C MET A 112 10.26 1.58 -27.66
N TYR A 113 9.86 0.68 -26.78
CA TYR A 113 9.18 1.07 -25.54
C TYR A 113 10.08 1.90 -24.63
N LYS A 114 11.33 1.49 -24.39
CA LYS A 114 12.27 2.27 -23.55
C LYS A 114 12.56 3.68 -24.10
N VAL A 115 12.47 3.86 -25.41
CA VAL A 115 12.72 5.16 -26.06
C VAL A 115 11.45 6.05 -26.14
N TYR A 116 10.28 5.46 -26.38
CA TYR A 116 9.04 6.18 -26.70
C TYR A 116 7.87 5.87 -25.75
N GLY A 117 8.08 5.11 -24.67
CA GLY A 117 7.05 4.44 -23.87
C GLY A 117 5.90 5.32 -23.38
N ASP A 118 6.20 6.55 -22.94
CA ASP A 118 5.18 7.43 -22.36
C ASP A 118 4.06 7.79 -23.36
N LYS A 119 4.41 8.04 -24.64
CA LYS A 119 3.42 8.40 -25.67
C LYS A 119 2.62 7.21 -26.20
N LEU A 120 3.23 6.03 -26.20
CA LEU A 120 2.58 4.80 -26.64
C LEU A 120 1.70 4.18 -25.55
N ALA A 121 2.08 4.30 -24.29
CA ALA A 121 1.28 3.86 -23.16
C ALA A 121 -0.10 4.56 -23.15
N ASP A 122 -0.14 5.87 -23.33
CA ASP A 122 -1.38 6.65 -23.40
C ASP A 122 -2.33 6.21 -24.51
N TYR A 123 -1.78 5.84 -25.68
CA TYR A 123 -2.59 5.33 -26.80
C TYR A 123 -3.24 3.98 -26.49
N PHE A 124 -2.51 3.09 -25.81
CA PHE A 124 -3.01 1.75 -25.46
C PHE A 124 -3.97 1.78 -24.27
N HIS A 125 -3.75 2.64 -23.27
CA HIS A 125 -4.68 2.82 -22.15
C HIS A 125 -6.08 3.30 -22.59
N ARG A 126 -6.16 4.03 -23.70
CA ARG A 126 -7.45 4.54 -24.23
C ARG A 126 -8.24 3.50 -25.03
N ASN A 127 -7.58 2.49 -25.59
CA ASN A 127 -8.22 1.59 -26.59
C ASN A 127 -8.39 0.14 -26.10
N ILE A 128 -7.84 -0.23 -24.93
CA ILE A 128 -7.90 -1.61 -24.43
C ILE A 128 -8.49 -1.60 -23.01
N ASP A 129 -9.62 -2.26 -22.85
CA ASP A 129 -10.37 -2.39 -21.58
C ASP A 129 -9.71 -3.43 -20.64
N VAL A 130 -8.40 -3.31 -20.43
CA VAL A 130 -7.60 -4.13 -19.51
C VAL A 130 -6.92 -3.21 -18.50
N ASP A 131 -7.14 -3.49 -17.22
CA ASP A 131 -6.53 -2.76 -16.12
C ASP A 131 -5.05 -3.20 -15.95
N PHE A 132 -4.18 -2.52 -16.67
CA PHE A 132 -2.74 -2.82 -16.74
C PHE A 132 -2.03 -2.66 -15.39
N ASP A 133 -2.44 -1.71 -14.57
CA ASP A 133 -1.85 -1.48 -13.25
C ASP A 133 -2.12 -2.65 -12.30
N LYS A 134 -3.28 -3.28 -12.43
CA LYS A 134 -3.62 -4.49 -11.68
C LYS A 134 -2.80 -5.70 -12.09
N ILE A 135 -2.48 -5.84 -13.39
CA ILE A 135 -1.61 -6.94 -13.87
C ILE A 135 -0.18 -6.71 -13.36
N LYS A 136 0.33 -5.48 -13.45
CA LYS A 136 1.68 -5.09 -12.99
C LYS A 136 1.88 -5.39 -11.49
N SER A 137 0.87 -5.15 -10.67
CA SER A 137 0.91 -5.40 -9.22
C SER A 137 0.73 -6.87 -8.82
N SER A 138 0.41 -7.77 -9.75
CA SER A 138 0.17 -9.19 -9.47
C SER A 138 1.47 -9.97 -9.30
N LYS A 139 1.59 -10.78 -8.24
CA LYS A 139 2.74 -11.69 -8.02
C LYS A 139 2.88 -12.78 -9.09
N ARG A 140 1.84 -13.00 -9.91
CA ARG A 140 1.84 -13.97 -11.03
C ARG A 140 1.74 -13.29 -12.39
N PHE A 141 2.18 -12.03 -12.49
CA PHE A 141 2.14 -11.30 -13.75
C PHE A 141 2.77 -12.11 -14.91
N ALA A 142 3.85 -12.85 -14.64
CA ALA A 142 4.51 -13.71 -15.61
C ALA A 142 3.58 -14.80 -16.16
N LEU A 143 2.80 -15.47 -15.28
CA LEU A 143 1.82 -16.47 -15.71
C LEU A 143 0.65 -15.82 -16.46
N ILE A 144 0.23 -14.61 -16.04
CA ILE A 144 -0.84 -13.89 -16.74
C ILE A 144 -0.40 -13.51 -18.14
N ILE A 145 0.81 -12.95 -18.29
CA ILE A 145 1.38 -12.65 -19.61
C ILE A 145 1.48 -13.92 -20.45
N PHE A 146 2.02 -15.01 -19.91
CA PHE A 146 2.09 -16.29 -20.61
C PHE A 146 0.73 -16.77 -21.08
N LEU A 147 -0.31 -16.69 -20.25
CA LEU A 147 -1.68 -17.05 -20.62
C LEU A 147 -2.29 -16.12 -21.68
N LEU A 148 -1.89 -14.84 -21.73
CA LEU A 148 -2.34 -13.91 -22.77
C LEU A 148 -1.90 -14.33 -24.16
N TYR A 149 -0.75 -15.01 -24.30
CA TYR A 149 -0.27 -15.55 -25.58
C TYR A 149 -1.17 -16.68 -26.15
N PHE A 150 -1.97 -17.32 -25.31
CA PHE A 150 -2.96 -18.33 -25.73
C PHE A 150 -4.31 -17.70 -26.12
N LEU A 151 -4.47 -16.38 -25.99
CA LEU A 151 -5.70 -15.69 -26.38
C LEU A 151 -5.57 -15.15 -27.80
N PRO A 152 -6.16 -15.83 -28.79
CA PRO A 152 -6.02 -15.44 -30.20
C PRO A 152 -6.69 -14.12 -30.55
N ALA A 153 -7.44 -13.52 -29.61
CA ALA A 153 -8.10 -12.22 -29.78
C ALA A 153 -7.16 -11.02 -29.55
N ILE A 154 -5.94 -11.25 -29.06
CA ILE A 154 -4.96 -10.19 -28.77
C ILE A 154 -3.78 -10.35 -29.73
N PRO A 155 -3.49 -9.33 -30.58
CA PRO A 155 -2.34 -9.38 -31.45
C PRO A 155 -1.04 -9.56 -30.65
N TYR A 156 -0.17 -10.48 -31.13
CA TYR A 156 1.07 -10.87 -30.45
C TYR A 156 1.95 -9.67 -30.07
N GLY A 157 2.16 -8.73 -30.99
CA GLY A 157 2.98 -7.55 -30.74
C GLY A 157 2.41 -6.65 -29.65
N LEU A 158 1.08 -6.63 -29.43
CA LEU A 158 0.47 -5.90 -28.33
C LEU A 158 0.82 -6.52 -26.96
N ILE A 159 0.88 -7.85 -26.87
CA ILE A 159 1.28 -8.53 -25.65
C ILE A 159 2.75 -8.27 -25.35
N CYS A 160 3.61 -8.25 -26.37
CA CYS A 160 5.02 -7.89 -26.24
C CYS A 160 5.21 -6.46 -25.78
N PHE A 161 4.48 -5.53 -26.38
CA PHE A 161 4.49 -4.13 -26.01
C PHE A 161 4.03 -3.93 -24.56
N PHE A 162 2.91 -4.53 -24.19
CA PHE A 162 2.40 -4.53 -22.81
C PHE A 162 3.43 -5.12 -21.83
N SER A 163 4.07 -6.24 -22.18
CA SER A 163 5.12 -6.85 -21.37
C SER A 163 6.32 -5.93 -21.17
N ALA A 164 6.66 -5.09 -22.18
CA ALA A 164 7.70 -4.08 -22.07
C ALA A 164 7.31 -2.94 -21.13
N SER A 165 6.00 -2.62 -21.03
CA SER A 165 5.48 -1.54 -20.17
C SER A 165 5.54 -1.85 -18.68
N ILE A 166 5.77 -3.10 -18.29
CA ILE A 166 5.80 -3.57 -16.88
C ILE A 166 7.16 -3.36 -16.20
N ASP A 167 8.04 -2.57 -16.76
CA ASP A 167 9.38 -2.26 -16.23
C ASP A 167 10.22 -3.51 -15.87
N LEU A 168 10.14 -4.54 -16.71
CA LEU A 168 10.95 -5.75 -16.58
C LEU A 168 12.37 -5.48 -17.05
N LYS A 169 13.35 -6.08 -16.34
CA LYS A 169 14.72 -6.16 -16.86
C LYS A 169 14.73 -6.99 -18.15
N TYR A 170 15.49 -6.58 -19.16
CA TYR A 170 15.54 -7.20 -20.47
C TYR A 170 15.63 -8.74 -20.47
N PRO A 171 16.50 -9.40 -19.66
CA PRO A 171 16.56 -10.86 -19.66
C PRO A 171 15.27 -11.55 -19.24
N ARG A 172 14.51 -10.95 -18.32
CA ARG A 172 13.20 -11.47 -17.89
C ARG A 172 12.11 -11.21 -18.90
N TYR A 173 12.14 -10.05 -19.54
CA TYR A 173 11.22 -9.70 -20.61
C TYR A 173 11.36 -10.68 -21.78
N ILE A 174 12.58 -10.85 -22.32
CA ILE A 174 12.82 -11.71 -23.47
C ILE A 174 12.50 -13.17 -23.18
N LEU A 175 12.86 -13.68 -22.01
CA LEU A 175 12.51 -15.04 -21.59
C LEU A 175 10.99 -15.26 -21.57
N LEU A 176 10.25 -14.32 -21.00
CA LEU A 176 8.80 -14.45 -20.83
C LEU A 176 8.07 -14.39 -22.17
N THR A 177 8.41 -13.43 -23.03
CA THR A 177 7.79 -13.24 -24.34
C THR A 177 8.16 -14.36 -25.30
N THR A 178 9.39 -14.88 -25.24
CA THR A 178 9.84 -16.00 -26.04
C THR A 178 9.17 -17.31 -25.63
N LEU A 179 9.12 -17.62 -24.33
CA LEU A 179 8.42 -18.81 -23.83
C LEU A 179 6.92 -18.77 -24.15
N GLY A 180 6.30 -17.58 -24.08
CA GLY A 180 4.91 -17.39 -24.45
C GLY A 180 4.63 -17.66 -25.94
N ALA A 181 5.58 -17.37 -26.82
CA ALA A 181 5.47 -17.57 -28.25
C ALA A 181 5.60 -19.02 -28.71
N ILE A 182 6.37 -19.85 -28.00
CA ILE A 182 6.70 -21.22 -28.41
C ILE A 182 5.45 -22.05 -28.76
N PRO A 183 4.39 -22.10 -27.96
CA PRO A 183 3.23 -22.93 -28.29
C PRO A 183 2.54 -22.51 -29.60
N SER A 184 2.38 -21.21 -29.84
CA SER A 184 1.74 -20.72 -31.08
C SER A 184 2.63 -21.00 -32.31
N ILE A 185 3.94 -20.83 -32.18
CA ILE A 185 4.92 -21.18 -33.24
C ILE A 185 4.86 -22.64 -33.57
N LEU A 186 4.88 -23.54 -32.57
CA LEU A 186 4.82 -24.99 -32.77
C LEU A 186 3.50 -25.41 -33.42
N ILE A 187 2.39 -24.78 -33.10
CA ILE A 187 1.10 -25.03 -33.74
C ILE A 187 1.14 -24.60 -35.22
N GLY A 188 1.55 -23.38 -35.53
CA GLY A 188 1.59 -22.88 -36.89
C GLY A 188 2.56 -23.62 -37.80
N VAL A 189 3.80 -23.86 -37.31
CA VAL A 189 4.81 -24.62 -38.02
C VAL A 189 4.40 -26.10 -38.17
N GLY A 190 3.78 -26.65 -37.09
CA GLY A 190 3.27 -28.02 -37.10
C GLY A 190 2.17 -28.24 -38.13
N MET A 191 1.28 -27.25 -38.32
CA MET A 191 0.27 -27.29 -39.39
C MET A 191 0.91 -27.36 -40.76
N GLY A 192 1.94 -26.54 -41.04
CA GLY A 192 2.66 -26.60 -42.31
C GLY A 192 3.37 -27.93 -42.52
N HIS A 193 4.04 -28.46 -41.49
CA HIS A 193 4.73 -29.75 -41.54
C HIS A 193 3.76 -30.93 -41.77
N LEU A 194 2.60 -30.93 -41.06
CA LEU A 194 1.57 -31.97 -41.22
C LEU A 194 0.89 -31.91 -42.59
N ALA A 195 0.72 -30.73 -43.17
CA ALA A 195 0.15 -30.58 -44.51
C ALA A 195 0.97 -31.33 -45.56
N MET A 196 2.28 -31.48 -45.34
CA MET A 196 3.19 -32.17 -46.25
C MET A 196 3.45 -33.65 -45.86
N ALA A 197 3.42 -33.98 -44.57
CA ALA A 197 3.78 -35.30 -44.07
C ALA A 197 2.61 -36.31 -44.05
N THR A 198 1.35 -35.82 -44.01
CA THR A 198 0.17 -36.66 -43.82
C THR A 198 -1.00 -36.13 -44.70
N SER A 199 -2.15 -36.72 -44.64
CA SER A 199 -3.34 -36.24 -45.33
C SER A 199 -3.60 -34.76 -45.08
N TRP A 200 -3.69 -33.91 -46.13
CA TRP A 200 -4.05 -32.49 -46.08
C TRP A 200 -5.39 -32.25 -45.31
N ILE A 201 -6.23 -33.29 -45.28
CA ILE A 201 -7.50 -33.26 -44.54
C ILE A 201 -7.29 -33.02 -43.03
N ILE A 202 -6.27 -33.63 -42.44
CA ILE A 202 -5.96 -33.46 -41.00
C ILE A 202 -5.55 -32.01 -40.73
N SER A 203 -4.73 -31.42 -41.58
CA SER A 203 -4.31 -30.01 -41.44
C SER A 203 -5.51 -29.06 -41.56
N VAL A 204 -6.44 -29.31 -42.50
CA VAL A 204 -7.69 -28.54 -42.64
C VAL A 204 -8.56 -28.70 -41.40
N ILE A 205 -8.74 -29.90 -40.87
CA ILE A 205 -9.51 -30.12 -39.64
C ILE A 205 -8.91 -29.35 -38.46
N VAL A 206 -7.60 -29.42 -38.26
CA VAL A 206 -6.90 -28.66 -37.18
C VAL A 206 -7.10 -27.16 -37.37
N PHE A 207 -6.96 -26.68 -38.62
CA PHE A 207 -7.17 -25.24 -38.93
C PHE A 207 -8.61 -24.78 -38.65
N VAL A 208 -9.61 -25.57 -39.03
CA VAL A 208 -11.03 -25.28 -38.76
C VAL A 208 -11.31 -25.27 -37.27
N ILE A 209 -10.74 -26.25 -36.52
CA ILE A 209 -10.87 -26.27 -35.05
C ILE A 209 -10.25 -25.02 -34.43
N LEU A 210 -9.05 -24.60 -34.88
CA LEU A 210 -8.40 -23.39 -34.39
C LEU A 210 -9.20 -22.13 -34.70
N ILE A 211 -9.70 -22.00 -35.95
CA ILE A 211 -10.60 -20.88 -36.32
C ILE A 211 -11.86 -20.89 -35.46
N ALA A 212 -12.50 -22.05 -35.28
CA ALA A 212 -13.69 -22.17 -34.44
C ALA A 212 -13.37 -21.75 -32.98
N LEU A 213 -12.21 -22.14 -32.44
CA LEU A 213 -11.74 -21.72 -31.13
C LEU A 213 -11.52 -20.20 -31.04
N ILE A 214 -10.87 -19.62 -32.06
CA ILE A 214 -10.67 -18.17 -32.17
C ILE A 214 -12.01 -17.42 -32.18
N VAL A 215 -12.94 -17.86 -33.00
CA VAL A 215 -14.28 -17.26 -33.12
C VAL A 215 -15.03 -17.38 -31.81
N VAL A 216 -15.04 -18.56 -31.16
CA VAL A 216 -15.69 -18.77 -29.86
C VAL A 216 -15.07 -17.88 -28.77
N LEU A 217 -13.76 -17.79 -28.72
CA LEU A 217 -13.04 -16.90 -27.77
C LEU A 217 -13.31 -15.44 -28.08
N GLY A 218 -13.37 -15.06 -29.36
CA GLY A 218 -13.72 -13.72 -29.82
C GLY A 218 -15.16 -13.32 -29.44
N ILE A 219 -16.13 -14.20 -29.67
CA ILE A 219 -17.55 -14.00 -29.27
C ILE A 219 -17.64 -13.92 -27.75
N LYS A 220 -16.94 -14.82 -27.03
CA LYS A 220 -16.94 -14.87 -25.56
C LYS A 220 -15.88 -13.97 -24.92
N ARG A 221 -15.28 -13.02 -25.66
CA ARG A 221 -14.20 -12.15 -25.15
C ARG A 221 -14.53 -11.52 -23.80
N LYS A 222 -15.76 -10.99 -23.60
CA LYS A 222 -16.18 -10.42 -22.32
C LYS A 222 -16.18 -11.46 -21.18
N ALA A 223 -16.55 -12.71 -21.47
CA ALA A 223 -16.52 -13.79 -20.48
C ALA A 223 -15.09 -14.22 -20.15
N VAL A 224 -14.21 -14.29 -21.16
CA VAL A 224 -12.78 -14.59 -21.00
C VAL A 224 -12.08 -13.51 -20.18
N PHE A 225 -12.30 -12.24 -20.51
CA PHE A 225 -11.76 -11.11 -19.71
C PHE A 225 -12.34 -11.09 -18.29
N LYS A 226 -13.64 -11.42 -18.13
CA LYS A 226 -14.25 -11.55 -16.80
C LYS A 226 -13.65 -12.72 -16.00
N ALA A 227 -13.34 -13.85 -16.66
CA ALA A 227 -12.64 -14.98 -16.03
C ALA A 227 -11.20 -14.63 -15.67
N LEU A 228 -10.47 -13.97 -16.56
CA LEU A 228 -9.11 -13.46 -16.32
C LEU A 228 -9.11 -12.44 -15.18
N ASN A 229 -10.02 -11.48 -15.20
CA ASN A 229 -10.19 -10.53 -14.11
C ASN A 229 -10.56 -11.22 -12.79
N ARG A 230 -11.43 -12.26 -12.81
CA ARG A 230 -11.70 -13.07 -11.61
C ARG A 230 -10.45 -13.81 -11.12
N PHE A 231 -9.62 -14.32 -12.03
CA PHE A 231 -8.36 -14.98 -11.70
C PHE A 231 -7.35 -14.00 -11.10
N ILE A 232 -7.24 -12.80 -11.68
CA ILE A 232 -6.45 -11.69 -11.15
C ILE A 232 -6.99 -11.24 -9.78
N HIS A 233 -8.31 -11.06 -9.66
CA HIS A 233 -8.97 -10.68 -8.40
C HIS A 233 -8.96 -11.78 -7.34
N LYS A 234 -8.98 -13.06 -7.70
CA LYS A 234 -8.83 -14.15 -6.73
C LYS A 234 -7.46 -14.12 -6.07
N GLN A 235 -6.46 -13.50 -6.70
CA GLN A 235 -5.13 -13.31 -6.13
C GLN A 235 -4.99 -12.04 -5.30
N GLN A 236 -5.70 -10.97 -5.64
CA GLN A 236 -5.82 -9.82 -4.74
C GLN A 236 -6.56 -10.20 -3.45
N LYS A 237 -7.44 -11.22 -3.48
CA LYS A 237 -8.04 -11.80 -2.26
C LYS A 237 -7.02 -12.40 -1.29
N THR A 238 -5.80 -12.74 -1.71
CA THR A 238 -4.76 -13.23 -0.79
C THR A 238 -4.04 -12.13 -0.02
N ASP A 239 -4.16 -10.87 -0.45
CA ASP A 239 -3.73 -9.70 0.34
C ASP A 239 -4.88 -9.09 1.18
N HIS A 240 -6.13 -9.49 0.94
CA HIS A 240 -7.23 -9.14 1.82
C HIS A 240 -7.08 -9.88 3.15
N PHE A 241 -6.97 -9.09 4.21
CA PHE A 241 -6.98 -9.61 5.57
C PHE A 241 -8.36 -10.22 5.85
N VAL A 242 -8.46 -11.54 5.68
CA VAL A 242 -9.72 -12.24 5.97
C VAL A 242 -9.82 -12.44 7.46
N VAL A 243 -10.71 -11.69 8.11
CA VAL A 243 -11.04 -11.90 9.51
C VAL A 243 -11.61 -13.29 9.69
N ARG A 244 -10.96 -14.09 10.51
CA ARG A 244 -11.41 -15.43 10.91
C ARG A 244 -11.69 -15.42 12.41
N LYS A 245 -12.54 -16.30 12.87
CA LYS A 245 -12.63 -16.57 14.31
C LYS A 245 -11.24 -16.92 14.83
N ALA A 246 -10.84 -16.33 15.96
CA ALA A 246 -9.54 -16.60 16.56
C ALA A 246 -9.32 -18.11 16.75
N ASN A 247 -8.17 -18.61 16.30
CA ASN A 247 -7.80 -20.00 16.52
C ASN A 247 -7.70 -20.27 18.03
N GLY A 248 -8.44 -21.27 18.53
CA GLY A 248 -8.57 -21.55 19.95
C GLY A 248 -7.24 -21.80 20.66
N PHE A 249 -6.34 -22.57 20.04
CA PHE A 249 -5.02 -22.87 20.60
C PHE A 249 -4.09 -21.65 20.58
N ALA A 250 -4.00 -20.97 19.45
CA ALA A 250 -3.19 -19.75 19.33
C ALA A 250 -3.72 -18.64 20.25
N TYR A 251 -5.04 -18.52 20.38
CA TYR A 251 -5.65 -17.58 21.32
C TYR A 251 -5.29 -17.93 22.78
N ALA A 252 -5.24 -19.21 23.15
CA ALA A 252 -4.83 -19.64 24.48
C ALA A 252 -3.37 -19.26 24.79
N ILE A 253 -2.46 -19.40 23.81
CA ILE A 253 -1.05 -18.96 23.95
C ILE A 253 -0.98 -17.43 24.12
N CYS A 254 -1.67 -16.68 23.28
CA CYS A 254 -1.71 -15.21 23.39
C CYS A 254 -2.31 -14.76 24.72
N LYS A 255 -3.37 -15.42 25.19
CA LYS A 255 -3.98 -15.19 26.52
C LYS A 255 -2.98 -15.40 27.64
N ALA A 256 -2.17 -16.47 27.59
CA ALA A 256 -1.12 -16.70 28.58
C ALA A 256 -0.06 -15.61 28.54
N GLY A 257 0.41 -15.22 27.34
CA GLY A 257 1.37 -14.13 27.13
C GLY A 257 0.85 -12.78 27.66
N VAL A 258 -0.39 -12.42 27.34
CA VAL A 258 -1.05 -11.21 27.84
C VAL A 258 -1.15 -11.20 29.36
N LYS A 259 -1.52 -12.34 29.99
CA LYS A 259 -1.57 -12.45 31.45
C LYS A 259 -0.20 -12.29 32.13
N ILE A 260 0.86 -12.82 31.50
CA ILE A 260 2.24 -12.64 31.98
C ILE A 260 2.66 -11.18 31.87
N PHE A 261 2.36 -10.55 30.74
CA PHE A 261 2.65 -9.13 30.49
C PHE A 261 1.90 -8.22 31.48
N ALA A 262 0.62 -8.49 31.73
CA ALA A 262 -0.21 -7.72 32.65
C ALA A 262 0.29 -7.76 34.11
N LYS A 263 1.11 -8.75 34.49
CA LYS A 263 1.76 -8.80 35.81
C LYS A 263 2.83 -7.72 36.02
N LYS A 264 3.31 -7.08 34.95
CA LYS A 264 4.28 -5.99 35.06
C LYS A 264 3.68 -4.73 35.69
N VAL A 265 2.36 -4.59 35.59
CA VAL A 265 1.58 -3.46 36.09
C VAL A 265 0.48 -4.00 37.01
N LYS A 266 0.22 -3.34 38.11
CA LYS A 266 -0.88 -3.68 39.02
C LYS A 266 -2.19 -3.33 38.32
N TYR A 267 -3.11 -4.29 38.26
CA TYR A 267 -4.45 -4.09 37.73
C TYR A 267 -5.45 -3.98 38.87
N SER A 268 -6.21 -2.91 38.89
CA SER A 268 -7.34 -2.67 39.79
C SER A 268 -8.63 -2.63 38.98
N GLY A 269 -9.69 -3.26 39.47
CA GLY A 269 -11.00 -3.28 38.84
C GLY A 269 -11.57 -4.67 38.56
N LYS A 270 -12.63 -4.75 37.74
CA LYS A 270 -13.29 -6.01 37.40
C LYS A 270 -12.33 -6.90 36.58
N LYS A 271 -12.18 -8.17 37.00
CA LYS A 271 -11.33 -9.13 36.27
C LYS A 271 -11.93 -9.58 34.95
N GLN A 272 -13.23 -9.51 34.79
CA GLN A 272 -13.98 -9.89 33.59
C GLN A 272 -15.32 -9.16 33.57
N VAL A 273 -15.79 -8.87 32.37
CA VAL A 273 -17.13 -8.31 32.13
C VAL A 273 -17.90 -9.25 31.21
N ASP A 274 -19.20 -9.29 31.37
CA ASP A 274 -20.09 -9.96 30.44
C ASP A 274 -20.74 -8.95 29.52
N VAL A 275 -20.77 -9.28 28.23
CA VAL A 275 -21.35 -8.47 27.17
C VAL A 275 -22.32 -9.31 26.35
N GLN A 276 -23.43 -8.71 25.95
CA GLN A 276 -24.33 -9.30 24.97
C GLN A 276 -23.61 -9.31 23.61
N THR A 277 -23.71 -10.38 22.86
CA THR A 277 -23.06 -10.50 21.54
C THR A 277 -24.10 -10.73 20.46
N PRO A 278 -23.95 -10.13 19.25
CA PRO A 278 -22.86 -9.25 18.82
C PRO A 278 -22.85 -7.89 19.53
N CYS A 279 -21.67 -7.28 19.70
CA CYS A 279 -21.57 -5.94 20.29
C CYS A 279 -20.31 -5.18 19.82
N ILE A 280 -20.32 -3.88 20.05
CA ILE A 280 -19.17 -2.99 19.90
C ILE A 280 -18.68 -2.56 21.27
N VAL A 281 -17.37 -2.63 21.49
CA VAL A 281 -16.73 -2.13 22.70
C VAL A 281 -15.75 -1.02 22.32
N LEU A 282 -15.96 0.16 22.86
CA LEU A 282 -15.12 1.33 22.65
C LEU A 282 -14.21 1.50 23.86
N CYS A 283 -12.90 1.66 23.64
CA CYS A 283 -11.92 1.80 24.70
C CYS A 283 -11.18 3.12 24.57
N SER A 284 -10.86 3.78 25.69
CA SER A 284 -9.92 4.89 25.72
C SER A 284 -8.52 4.44 25.28
N HIS A 285 -7.67 5.38 24.83
CA HIS A 285 -6.37 5.09 24.23
C HIS A 285 -5.23 5.97 24.77
N GLY A 286 -4.96 5.86 26.08
CA GLY A 286 -3.87 6.56 26.74
C GLY A 286 -2.50 6.00 26.42
N SER A 287 -2.41 4.69 26.19
CA SER A 287 -1.15 3.96 26.02
C SER A 287 -1.27 2.80 25.03
N PHE A 288 -0.13 2.39 24.48
CA PHE A 288 -0.07 1.20 23.62
C PHE A 288 -0.53 -0.09 24.35
N ILE A 289 -0.34 -0.18 25.67
CA ILE A 289 -0.72 -1.36 26.45
C ILE A 289 -2.24 -1.50 26.71
N ASP A 290 -3.06 -0.55 26.32
CA ASP A 290 -4.52 -0.56 26.58
C ASP A 290 -5.22 -1.78 25.99
N PHE A 291 -4.76 -2.29 24.84
CA PHE A 291 -5.30 -3.50 24.24
C PHE A 291 -5.12 -4.75 25.13
N VAL A 292 -4.10 -4.74 26.02
CA VAL A 292 -3.85 -5.83 26.95
C VAL A 292 -4.95 -5.87 28.00
N TYR A 293 -5.28 -4.72 28.59
CA TYR A 293 -6.24 -4.62 29.69
C TYR A 293 -7.68 -4.72 29.22
N SER A 294 -8.03 -4.06 28.12
CA SER A 294 -9.35 -4.24 27.48
C SER A 294 -9.55 -5.68 27.00
N GLY A 295 -8.50 -6.30 26.45
CA GLY A 295 -8.53 -7.71 26.04
C GLY A 295 -8.70 -8.68 27.22
N LEU A 296 -8.08 -8.39 28.39
CA LEU A 296 -8.27 -9.20 29.61
C LEU A 296 -9.70 -9.17 30.11
N LEU A 297 -10.34 -8.01 30.11
CA LEU A 297 -11.75 -7.85 30.51
C LEU A 297 -12.68 -8.68 29.63
N LEU A 298 -12.43 -8.72 28.31
CA LEU A 298 -13.25 -9.37 27.30
C LEU A 298 -12.77 -10.79 26.95
N ILE A 299 -11.84 -11.35 27.69
CA ILE A 299 -11.05 -12.53 27.30
C ILE A 299 -11.89 -13.78 27.00
N LYS A 300 -13.05 -13.93 27.64
CA LYS A 300 -13.95 -15.06 27.40
C LYS A 300 -14.69 -14.95 26.05
N LYS A 301 -14.89 -13.74 25.58
CA LYS A 301 -15.65 -13.45 24.35
C LYS A 301 -14.77 -13.39 23.09
N LYS A 302 -13.44 -13.54 23.22
CA LYS A 302 -12.45 -13.48 22.12
C LYS A 302 -12.62 -12.22 21.27
N PRO A 303 -12.37 -11.03 21.80
CA PRO A 303 -12.61 -9.77 21.09
C PRO A 303 -11.76 -9.64 19.83
N HIS A 304 -12.33 -9.02 18.79
CA HIS A 304 -11.66 -8.66 17.57
C HIS A 304 -11.25 -7.18 17.62
N PHE A 305 -9.95 -6.91 17.68
CA PHE A 305 -9.45 -5.55 17.75
C PHE A 305 -9.26 -4.94 16.35
N VAL A 306 -9.69 -3.69 16.20
CA VAL A 306 -9.29 -2.85 15.06
C VAL A 306 -7.89 -2.32 15.34
N VAL A 307 -6.95 -2.56 14.43
CA VAL A 307 -5.53 -2.21 14.59
C VAL A 307 -5.01 -1.45 13.38
N ALA A 308 -4.02 -0.57 13.58
CA ALA A 308 -3.41 0.15 12.46
C ALA A 308 -2.81 -0.83 11.43
N ARG A 309 -3.08 -0.59 10.14
CA ARG A 309 -2.61 -1.44 9.03
C ARG A 309 -1.09 -1.56 8.98
N LEU A 310 -0.36 -0.56 9.47
CA LEU A 310 1.09 -0.55 9.58
C LEU A 310 1.63 -1.86 10.18
N TYR A 311 1.03 -2.35 11.26
CA TYR A 311 1.45 -3.60 11.91
C TYR A 311 1.28 -4.85 11.04
N SER A 312 0.43 -4.79 10.02
CA SER A 312 0.24 -5.90 9.07
C SER A 312 1.33 -5.98 7.99
N TYR A 313 2.20 -4.99 7.87
CA TYR A 313 3.32 -5.02 6.92
C TYR A 313 4.44 -5.95 7.38
N ASN A 314 4.65 -6.13 8.69
CA ASN A 314 5.55 -7.15 9.20
C ASN A 314 4.92 -8.55 9.01
N LYS A 315 5.61 -9.43 8.29
CA LYS A 315 5.11 -10.78 7.93
C LYS A 315 4.78 -11.66 9.13
N TRP A 316 5.59 -11.56 10.19
CA TRP A 316 5.36 -12.36 11.40
C TRP A 316 4.17 -11.81 12.18
N LEU A 317 4.16 -10.49 12.43
CA LEU A 317 3.09 -9.84 13.17
C LEU A 317 1.74 -9.95 12.42
N LYS A 318 1.74 -9.86 11.09
CA LYS A 318 0.55 -10.12 10.25
C LYS A 318 -0.03 -11.51 10.52
N LYS A 319 0.81 -12.55 10.66
CA LYS A 319 0.34 -13.90 10.98
C LYS A 319 -0.29 -13.97 12.37
N VAL A 320 0.34 -13.34 13.37
CA VAL A 320 -0.19 -13.28 14.75
C VAL A 320 -1.53 -12.54 14.77
N LEU A 321 -1.59 -11.35 14.18
CA LEU A 321 -2.81 -10.55 14.08
C LEU A 321 -3.94 -11.31 13.37
N HIS A 322 -3.61 -12.03 12.28
CA HIS A 322 -4.57 -12.84 11.55
C HIS A 322 -5.14 -13.99 12.40
N VAL A 323 -4.28 -14.67 13.15
CA VAL A 323 -4.68 -15.77 14.04
C VAL A 323 -5.56 -15.27 15.20
N LEU A 324 -5.31 -14.05 15.68
CA LEU A 324 -6.11 -13.39 16.72
C LEU A 324 -7.40 -12.77 16.20
N GLY A 325 -7.61 -12.75 14.88
CA GLY A 325 -8.79 -12.14 14.26
C GLY A 325 -8.77 -10.61 14.33
N ALA A 326 -7.60 -9.97 14.45
CA ALA A 326 -7.48 -8.52 14.39
C ALA A 326 -7.88 -7.97 13.03
N ILE A 327 -8.40 -6.75 12.99
CA ILE A 327 -8.92 -6.11 11.77
C ILE A 327 -8.03 -4.92 11.42
N PRO A 328 -7.21 -5.00 10.35
CA PRO A 328 -6.38 -3.88 9.94
C PRO A 328 -7.22 -2.70 9.42
N LYS A 329 -6.89 -1.48 9.87
CA LYS A 329 -7.49 -0.22 9.43
C LYS A 329 -6.42 0.70 8.86
N SER A 330 -6.66 1.25 7.67
CA SER A 330 -5.89 2.40 7.17
C SER A 330 -6.36 3.64 7.92
N MET A 331 -5.43 4.25 8.67
CA MET A 331 -5.77 5.38 9.54
C MET A 331 -6.13 6.59 8.68
N PHE A 332 -7.07 7.42 9.15
CA PHE A 332 -7.47 8.70 8.56
C PHE A 332 -7.78 8.68 7.05
N SER A 333 -8.15 7.51 6.52
CA SER A 333 -8.54 7.33 5.13
C SER A 333 -9.79 6.47 5.02
N SER A 334 -10.49 6.58 3.88
CA SER A 334 -11.64 5.71 3.59
C SER A 334 -11.17 4.25 3.44
N ASP A 335 -11.59 3.37 4.32
CA ASP A 335 -11.22 1.95 4.32
C ASP A 335 -12.44 1.03 4.32
N MET A 336 -13.07 0.89 3.12
CA MET A 336 -14.23 0.02 2.93
C MET A 336 -13.94 -1.47 3.25
N GLU A 337 -12.68 -1.90 3.16
CA GLU A 337 -12.27 -3.26 3.53
C GLU A 337 -12.39 -3.45 5.05
N ASN A 338 -11.91 -2.47 5.82
CA ASN A 338 -12.05 -2.47 7.28
C ASN A 338 -13.53 -2.52 7.68
N VAL A 339 -14.37 -1.64 7.10
CA VAL A 339 -15.81 -1.61 7.38
C VAL A 339 -16.47 -2.96 7.11
N LYS A 340 -16.20 -3.60 5.97
CA LYS A 340 -16.73 -4.93 5.63
C LYS A 340 -16.27 -6.01 6.61
N ASN A 341 -15.03 -5.95 7.08
CA ASN A 341 -14.50 -6.89 8.06
C ASN A 341 -15.13 -6.70 9.45
N CYS A 342 -15.33 -5.45 9.87
CA CYS A 342 -16.08 -5.13 11.10
C CYS A 342 -17.52 -5.68 11.04
N MET A 343 -18.23 -5.41 9.94
CA MET A 343 -19.58 -5.96 9.73
C MET A 343 -19.61 -7.48 9.76
N LYS A 344 -18.60 -8.14 9.19
CA LYS A 344 -18.48 -9.61 9.21
C LYS A 344 -18.29 -10.16 10.62
N VAL A 345 -17.53 -9.49 11.48
CA VAL A 345 -17.38 -9.87 12.91
C VAL A 345 -18.73 -9.78 13.59
N LEU A 346 -19.42 -8.66 13.47
CA LEU A 346 -20.72 -8.43 14.10
C LEU A 346 -21.79 -9.42 13.59
N SER A 347 -21.88 -9.62 12.26
CA SER A 347 -22.84 -10.58 11.68
C SER A 347 -22.58 -12.04 12.08
N SER A 348 -21.35 -12.37 12.51
CA SER A 348 -20.98 -13.69 13.04
C SER A 348 -21.17 -13.85 14.56
N GLY A 349 -21.80 -12.87 15.22
CA GLY A 349 -22.04 -12.87 16.67
C GLY A 349 -20.79 -12.51 17.48
N GLY A 350 -19.80 -11.85 16.89
CA GLY A 350 -18.53 -11.51 17.54
C GLY A 350 -18.57 -10.20 18.34
N VAL A 351 -17.50 -9.96 19.10
CA VAL A 351 -17.22 -8.70 19.81
C VAL A 351 -16.24 -7.89 18.99
N LEU A 352 -16.63 -6.71 18.55
CA LEU A 352 -15.79 -5.75 17.85
C LEU A 352 -15.24 -4.75 18.87
N THR A 353 -13.92 -4.66 19.01
CA THR A 353 -13.27 -3.74 19.95
C THR A 353 -12.44 -2.71 19.16
N MET A 354 -12.64 -1.44 19.47
CA MET A 354 -11.91 -0.35 18.82
C MET A 354 -11.59 0.77 19.80
N MET A 355 -10.53 1.51 19.49
CA MET A 355 -10.09 2.70 20.19
C MET A 355 -10.43 3.89 19.30
N PRO A 356 -11.54 4.62 19.58
CA PRO A 356 -12.10 5.59 18.63
C PRO A 356 -11.26 6.85 18.47
N GLU A 357 -10.38 7.18 19.44
CA GLU A 357 -9.40 8.27 19.34
C GLU A 357 -8.42 8.07 18.20
N ALA A 358 -8.18 6.79 17.79
CA ALA A 358 -7.33 6.39 16.67
C ALA A 358 -5.85 6.85 16.78
N ARG A 359 -5.43 7.28 17.96
CA ARG A 359 -4.08 7.70 18.30
C ARG A 359 -3.82 7.57 19.80
N LEU A 360 -2.56 7.48 20.19
CA LEU A 360 -2.16 7.52 21.59
C LEU A 360 -2.19 8.95 22.11
N SER A 361 -2.66 9.12 23.34
CA SER A 361 -2.64 10.43 24.01
C SER A 361 -1.22 10.97 24.15
N THR A 362 -1.07 12.27 23.92
CA THR A 362 0.21 12.94 24.07
C THR A 362 0.50 13.29 25.54
N VAL A 363 -0.50 13.60 26.33
CA VAL A 363 -0.38 14.12 27.71
C VAL A 363 -1.35 13.48 28.71
N GLY A 364 -1.79 12.25 28.46
CA GLY A 364 -2.59 11.48 29.42
C GLY A 364 -4.02 11.95 29.59
N GLN A 365 -4.57 12.61 28.58
CA GLN A 365 -5.97 13.02 28.53
C GLN A 365 -6.63 12.50 27.25
N PHE A 366 -7.95 12.37 27.29
CA PHE A 366 -8.77 11.98 26.16
C PHE A 366 -8.59 12.93 24.98
N GLU A 367 -8.54 12.34 23.79
CA GLU A 367 -8.47 13.03 22.51
C GLU A 367 -9.83 12.94 21.79
N ASP A 368 -10.05 13.76 20.77
CA ASP A 368 -11.30 13.80 20.03
C ASP A 368 -11.59 12.50 19.25
N ILE A 369 -12.87 12.23 19.04
CA ILE A 369 -13.37 11.12 18.23
C ILE A 369 -13.86 11.63 16.88
N GLN A 370 -13.54 10.91 15.82
CA GLN A 370 -14.08 11.22 14.49
C GLN A 370 -15.59 10.94 14.42
N GLU A 371 -16.36 11.88 13.95
CA GLU A 371 -17.80 11.75 13.71
C GLU A 371 -18.15 10.52 12.85
N THR A 372 -17.26 10.18 11.86
CA THR A 372 -17.41 8.99 11.02
C THR A 372 -17.41 7.70 11.83
N THR A 373 -16.68 7.63 12.95
CA THR A 373 -16.68 6.48 13.85
C THR A 373 -18.02 6.39 14.59
N VAL A 374 -18.56 7.50 15.05
CA VAL A 374 -19.88 7.53 15.73
C VAL A 374 -21.00 7.12 14.75
N LYS A 375 -21.00 7.65 13.53
CA LYS A 375 -21.93 7.26 12.46
C LYS A 375 -21.82 5.76 12.13
N PHE A 376 -20.61 5.21 12.12
CA PHE A 376 -20.42 3.77 11.92
C PHE A 376 -21.05 2.96 13.07
N VAL A 377 -20.76 3.33 14.33
CA VAL A 377 -21.30 2.65 15.52
C VAL A 377 -22.83 2.66 15.49
N LYS A 378 -23.44 3.83 15.25
CA LYS A 378 -24.90 3.99 15.14
C LYS A 378 -25.52 3.07 14.09
N LYS A 379 -24.87 3.01 12.90
CA LYS A 379 -25.36 2.19 11.77
C LYS A 379 -25.33 0.69 12.03
N MET A 380 -24.50 0.20 12.94
CA MET A 380 -24.34 -1.24 13.20
C MET A 380 -25.50 -1.82 13.99
N LYS A 381 -26.29 -1.04 14.72
CA LYS A 381 -27.50 -1.47 15.46
C LYS A 381 -27.25 -2.68 16.37
N VAL A 382 -26.17 -2.63 17.14
CA VAL A 382 -25.80 -3.64 18.14
C VAL A 382 -25.47 -2.96 19.46
N PRO A 383 -25.59 -3.63 20.62
CA PRO A 383 -25.23 -3.05 21.92
C PRO A 383 -23.83 -2.47 21.92
N VAL A 384 -23.66 -1.30 22.53
CA VAL A 384 -22.39 -0.56 22.62
C VAL A 384 -21.98 -0.42 24.08
N TYR A 385 -20.72 -0.73 24.34
CA TYR A 385 -20.10 -0.63 25.67
C TYR A 385 -18.86 0.25 25.63
N GLY A 386 -18.52 0.86 26.77
CA GLY A 386 -17.33 1.67 26.97
C GLY A 386 -16.37 1.01 27.98
N ILE A 387 -15.08 1.11 27.72
CA ILE A 387 -14.02 0.82 28.69
C ILE A 387 -13.17 2.07 28.83
N ARG A 388 -13.22 2.71 30.00
CA ARG A 388 -12.30 3.76 30.40
C ARG A 388 -11.12 3.14 31.09
N ILE A 389 -9.90 3.49 30.67
CA ILE A 389 -8.65 2.95 31.22
C ILE A 389 -7.87 4.12 31.80
N ASN A 390 -7.73 4.17 33.11
CA ASN A 390 -6.97 5.18 33.84
C ASN A 390 -5.61 4.65 34.27
N GLY A 391 -4.60 5.49 34.32
CA GLY A 391 -3.23 5.18 34.76
C GLY A 391 -2.38 4.46 33.72
N SER A 392 -2.93 4.08 32.56
CA SER A 392 -2.18 3.40 31.52
C SER A 392 -1.15 4.33 30.86
N TYR A 393 -1.49 5.59 30.68
CA TYR A 393 -0.56 6.60 30.19
C TYR A 393 0.66 6.76 31.10
N PHE A 394 0.48 6.86 32.40
CA PHE A 394 1.60 6.96 33.35
C PHE A 394 2.44 5.68 33.39
N ALA A 395 1.86 4.54 33.09
CA ALA A 395 2.59 3.27 33.01
C ALA A 395 3.47 3.17 31.75
N ASP A 396 2.98 3.71 30.62
CA ASP A 396 3.63 3.58 29.31
C ASP A 396 3.28 4.77 28.40
N PRO A 397 3.80 5.99 28.71
CA PRO A 397 3.53 7.16 27.91
C PRO A 397 4.23 7.07 26.55
N LYS A 398 3.63 7.67 25.54
CA LYS A 398 4.11 7.72 24.15
C LYS A 398 5.56 8.22 23.99
N TRP A 399 6.01 9.11 24.88
CA TRP A 399 7.34 9.71 24.86
C TRP A 399 8.36 8.93 25.71
N GLY A 400 7.91 7.93 26.48
CA GLY A 400 8.76 7.12 27.34
C GLY A 400 9.35 5.92 26.59
N ASP A 401 10.54 5.47 27.04
CA ASP A 401 11.25 4.34 26.44
C ASP A 401 10.92 2.98 27.05
N LYS A 402 10.31 2.96 28.25
CA LYS A 402 10.07 1.75 29.05
C LYS A 402 8.76 1.79 29.82
N ILE A 403 8.10 0.62 29.88
CA ILE A 403 6.95 0.43 30.76
C ILE A 403 7.40 0.52 32.22
N ARG A 404 6.74 1.39 32.99
CA ARG A 404 7.02 1.61 34.41
C ARG A 404 6.41 0.51 35.25
N LYS A 405 7.26 -0.38 35.77
CA LYS A 405 6.83 -1.53 36.58
C LYS A 405 6.17 -1.08 37.89
N GLY A 406 5.12 -1.78 38.29
CA GLY A 406 4.40 -1.50 39.52
C GLY A 406 3.38 -0.38 39.43
N SER A 407 3.25 0.26 38.28
CA SER A 407 2.17 1.21 38.01
C SER A 407 0.80 0.54 38.16
N THR A 408 -0.20 1.29 38.60
CA THR A 408 -1.58 0.81 38.75
C THR A 408 -2.40 1.25 37.54
N ILE A 409 -3.17 0.34 36.98
CA ILE A 409 -4.15 0.60 35.91
C ILE A 409 -5.53 0.23 36.43
N GLU A 410 -6.48 1.12 36.25
CA GLU A 410 -7.87 0.92 36.62
C GLU A 410 -8.76 0.96 35.36
N CYS A 411 -9.62 -0.04 35.19
CA CYS A 411 -10.56 -0.10 34.09
C CYS A 411 -12.00 0.00 34.61
N GLU A 412 -12.73 0.97 34.09
CA GLU A 412 -14.17 1.12 34.31
C GLU A 412 -14.92 0.63 33.06
N PHE A 413 -15.99 -0.13 33.28
CA PHE A 413 -16.81 -0.70 32.22
C PHE A 413 -18.23 -0.16 32.33
N THR A 414 -18.75 0.39 31.24
CA THR A 414 -20.07 1.03 31.17
C THR A 414 -20.82 0.56 29.93
N LYS A 415 -22.12 0.30 30.06
CA LYS A 415 -23.01 0.13 28.92
C LYS A 415 -23.41 1.51 28.38
N ILE A 416 -23.20 1.77 27.09
CA ILE A 416 -23.47 3.06 26.46
C ILE A 416 -24.91 3.09 25.90
N ALA A 417 -25.29 2.06 25.14
CA ALA A 417 -26.61 1.97 24.53
C ALA A 417 -26.96 0.52 24.15
N ASP A 418 -28.25 0.23 24.11
CA ASP A 418 -28.81 -0.97 23.46
C ASP A 418 -29.05 -0.72 21.96
N ALA A 419 -29.34 -1.79 21.23
CA ALA A 419 -29.58 -1.71 19.79
C ALA A 419 -30.80 -0.84 19.44
N GLU A 420 -31.87 -0.93 20.25
CA GLU A 420 -33.08 -0.14 20.09
C GLU A 420 -32.86 1.35 20.39
N GLU A 421 -32.08 1.66 21.41
CA GLU A 421 -31.73 3.04 21.81
C GLU A 421 -30.92 3.76 20.71
N LEU A 422 -30.06 3.04 19.97
CA LEU A 422 -29.26 3.62 18.90
C LEU A 422 -30.09 4.21 17.75
N ASP A 423 -31.24 3.65 17.45
CA ASP A 423 -32.13 4.17 16.40
C ASP A 423 -32.81 5.49 16.80
N ALA A 424 -33.10 5.66 18.08
CA ALA A 424 -33.76 6.85 18.62
C ALA A 424 -32.81 8.03 18.84
N MET A 425 -31.51 7.78 19.07
CA MET A 425 -30.51 8.82 19.35
C MET A 425 -30.09 9.57 18.08
N THR A 426 -29.76 10.86 18.22
CA THR A 426 -28.99 11.60 17.22
C THR A 426 -27.50 11.16 17.23
N THR A 427 -26.71 11.60 16.27
CA THR A 427 -25.26 11.33 16.25
C THR A 427 -24.55 12.04 17.40
N GLU A 428 -25.00 13.26 17.70
CA GLU A 428 -24.48 14.13 18.77
C GLU A 428 -24.78 13.54 20.16
N GLU A 429 -25.99 13.03 20.38
CA GLU A 429 -26.36 12.35 21.64
C GLU A 429 -25.54 11.08 21.85
N LEU A 430 -25.32 10.28 20.79
CA LEU A 430 -24.49 9.10 20.88
C LEU A 430 -23.03 9.47 21.15
N LEU A 431 -22.50 10.51 20.48
CA LEU A 431 -21.15 11.02 20.74
C LEU A 431 -20.99 11.40 22.21
N ALA A 432 -21.91 12.21 22.78
CA ALA A 432 -21.85 12.63 24.17
C ALA A 432 -21.88 11.44 25.16
N LYS A 433 -22.70 10.42 24.89
CA LYS A 433 -22.71 9.18 25.69
C LYS A 433 -21.40 8.40 25.59
N ILE A 434 -20.82 8.30 24.39
CA ILE A 434 -19.53 7.65 24.16
C ILE A 434 -18.44 8.39 24.93
N GLU A 435 -18.35 9.70 24.78
CA GLU A 435 -17.36 10.53 25.47
C GLU A 435 -17.51 10.40 26.98
N THR A 436 -18.72 10.49 27.52
CA THR A 436 -18.97 10.28 28.96
C THR A 436 -18.42 8.92 29.45
N ALA A 437 -18.55 7.87 28.64
CA ALA A 437 -18.15 6.52 29.03
C ALA A 437 -16.64 6.29 28.96
N ILE A 438 -15.90 6.94 28.03
CA ILE A 438 -14.48 6.64 27.78
C ILE A 438 -13.54 7.82 28.00
N THR A 439 -14.02 9.03 28.22
CA THR A 439 -13.17 10.18 28.55
C THR A 439 -12.38 9.92 29.82
N TYR A 440 -11.09 10.16 29.77
CA TYR A 440 -10.17 10.02 30.87
C TYR A 440 -9.21 11.21 30.94
N ASP A 441 -8.68 11.46 32.12
CA ASP A 441 -7.59 12.37 32.41
C ASP A 441 -6.76 11.79 33.54
N ASP A 442 -5.60 11.25 33.23
CA ASP A 442 -4.78 10.55 34.22
C ASP A 442 -4.24 11.51 35.30
N PHE A 443 -4.07 12.82 34.99
CA PHE A 443 -3.67 13.82 35.98
C PHE A 443 -4.79 14.12 36.96
N GLU A 444 -6.04 14.19 36.54
CA GLU A 444 -7.18 14.35 37.45
C GLU A 444 -7.45 13.04 38.21
N TRP A 445 -7.35 11.90 37.53
CA TRP A 445 -7.53 10.60 38.16
C TRP A 445 -6.53 10.34 39.30
N ILE A 446 -5.23 10.64 39.10
CA ILE A 446 -4.21 10.42 40.14
C ILE A 446 -4.44 11.30 41.38
N LYS A 447 -5.05 12.48 41.24
CA LYS A 447 -5.41 13.33 42.38
C LYS A 447 -6.37 12.61 43.34
N THR A 448 -7.27 11.77 42.80
CA THR A 448 -8.23 10.96 43.57
C THR A 448 -7.65 9.68 44.13
N ARG A 449 -6.37 9.39 43.92
CA ARG A 449 -5.65 8.19 44.32
C ARG A 449 -4.34 8.57 45.06
N PRO A 450 -4.43 9.10 46.30
CA PRO A 450 -3.27 9.59 47.04
C PRO A 450 -2.24 8.51 47.36
N GLU A 451 -2.66 7.24 47.37
CA GLU A 451 -1.83 6.07 47.64
C GLU A 451 -0.92 5.68 46.45
N LEU A 452 -1.17 6.20 45.25
CA LEU A 452 -0.41 5.84 44.05
C LEU A 452 0.84 6.66 43.91
N SER A 453 1.95 6.00 43.54
CA SER A 453 3.22 6.63 43.23
C SER A 453 3.97 5.83 42.18
N TYR A 454 4.68 6.52 41.28
CA TYR A 454 5.45 5.97 40.18
C TYR A 454 6.95 6.09 40.45
N LYS A 455 7.52 5.13 41.19
CA LYS A 455 8.94 5.15 41.61
C LYS A 455 9.86 4.78 40.47
N SER A 456 10.25 5.76 39.66
CA SER A 456 11.24 5.60 38.60
C SER A 456 12.34 6.64 38.72
N LYS A 457 13.61 6.22 38.46
CA LYS A 457 14.75 7.17 38.39
C LYS A 457 14.79 7.95 37.08
N THR A 458 14.08 7.50 36.04
CA THR A 458 14.08 8.06 34.68
C THR A 458 12.69 8.57 34.27
N LEU A 459 11.97 9.17 35.23
CA LEU A 459 10.55 9.51 35.07
C LEU A 459 10.33 10.61 34.02
N ALA A 460 11.29 11.54 33.89
CA ALA A 460 11.21 12.64 32.92
C ALA A 460 11.84 12.34 31.55
N GLU A 461 12.61 11.26 31.44
CA GLU A 461 13.32 10.96 30.19
C GLU A 461 12.36 10.74 29.03
N GLY A 462 12.54 11.52 27.96
CA GLY A 462 11.66 11.57 26.79
C GLY A 462 10.70 12.76 26.74
N LEU A 463 10.45 13.48 27.87
CA LEU A 463 9.56 14.64 27.88
C LEU A 463 10.03 15.78 26.95
N GLN A 464 11.33 15.90 26.66
CA GLN A 464 11.86 16.85 25.68
C GLN A 464 11.28 16.67 24.28
N ASN A 465 10.73 15.50 23.99
CA ASN A 465 10.11 15.19 22.69
C ASN A 465 8.66 15.67 22.57
N ILE A 466 8.06 16.13 23.68
CA ILE A 466 6.71 16.71 23.70
C ILE A 466 6.67 18.13 24.29
N LEU A 467 7.72 18.57 25.00
CA LEU A 467 7.86 19.91 25.55
C LEU A 467 8.90 20.67 24.72
N TYR A 468 8.47 21.30 23.63
CA TYR A 468 9.39 21.93 22.68
C TYR A 468 9.70 23.40 22.98
N LYS A 469 8.87 24.09 23.76
CA LYS A 469 9.00 25.55 24.03
C LYS A 469 9.18 25.82 25.52
N CYS A 470 10.23 26.54 25.86
CA CYS A 470 10.47 26.97 27.24
C CYS A 470 9.47 28.07 27.66
N PRO A 471 8.79 27.94 28.81
CA PRO A 471 7.83 28.96 29.27
C PRO A 471 8.49 30.26 29.79
N GLU A 472 9.74 30.19 30.24
CA GLU A 472 10.45 31.35 30.77
C GLU A 472 11.09 32.22 29.67
N CYS A 473 11.89 31.63 28.79
CA CYS A 473 12.62 32.37 27.77
C CYS A 473 11.99 32.31 26.37
N GLY A 474 10.93 31.52 26.17
CA GLY A 474 10.25 31.37 24.89
C GLY A 474 11.02 30.60 23.81
N LYS A 475 12.30 30.22 24.06
CA LYS A 475 13.12 29.50 23.09
C LYS A 475 12.59 28.10 22.86
N GLU A 476 12.65 27.65 21.60
CA GLU A 476 12.20 26.33 21.17
C GLU A 476 13.36 25.34 21.14
N PHE A 477 13.03 24.04 21.35
CA PHE A 477 13.92 22.88 21.26
C PHE A 477 15.11 22.89 22.25
N THR A 478 15.07 23.74 23.25
CA THR A 478 16.11 23.91 24.28
C THR A 478 15.84 23.09 25.53
N ILE A 479 14.76 22.30 25.55
CA ILE A 479 14.43 21.45 26.69
C ILE A 479 15.21 20.13 26.58
N GLU A 480 15.86 19.77 27.70
CA GLU A 480 16.56 18.51 27.90
C GLU A 480 16.03 17.82 29.16
N THR A 481 16.09 16.49 29.18
CA THR A 481 15.65 15.71 30.33
C THR A 481 16.72 14.70 30.75
N LYS A 482 16.88 14.57 32.07
CA LYS A 482 17.80 13.59 32.66
C LYS A 482 17.22 13.10 33.98
N GLY A 483 17.00 11.80 34.08
CA GLY A 483 16.41 11.21 35.28
C GLY A 483 14.99 11.72 35.53
N ARG A 484 14.83 12.59 36.52
CA ARG A 484 13.56 13.25 36.86
C ARG A 484 13.53 14.74 36.51
N ASP A 485 14.65 15.28 36.05
CA ASP A 485 14.78 16.70 35.79
C ASP A 485 14.44 17.04 34.34
N VAL A 486 13.76 18.16 34.18
CA VAL A 486 13.46 18.85 32.93
C VAL A 486 14.17 20.20 32.98
N THR A 487 15.09 20.47 32.07
CA THR A 487 15.95 21.67 32.12
C THR A 487 15.93 22.38 30.77
N CYS A 488 15.83 23.70 30.78
CA CYS A 488 16.09 24.51 29.59
C CYS A 488 17.59 24.86 29.51
N THR A 489 18.24 24.46 28.43
CA THR A 489 19.68 24.75 28.21
C THR A 489 19.97 26.21 27.89
N ALA A 490 18.93 27.00 27.53
CA ALA A 490 19.09 28.39 27.15
C ALA A 490 18.99 29.38 28.33
N CYS A 491 18.12 29.13 29.32
CA CYS A 491 17.92 30.04 30.45
C CYS A 491 18.14 29.37 31.80
N GLY A 492 18.39 28.07 31.85
CA GLY A 492 18.65 27.36 33.09
C GLY A 492 17.39 27.03 33.90
N LEU A 493 16.18 27.29 33.39
CA LEU A 493 14.95 26.79 34.03
C LEU A 493 15.08 25.32 34.35
N LYS A 494 14.73 24.94 35.58
CA LYS A 494 14.74 23.55 36.04
C LYS A 494 13.45 23.21 36.77
N ALA A 495 12.84 22.11 36.39
CA ALA A 495 11.71 21.50 37.09
C ALA A 495 12.02 20.01 37.33
N THR A 496 11.59 19.46 38.46
CA THR A 496 11.83 18.04 38.81
C THR A 496 10.50 17.35 39.00
N LEU A 497 10.32 16.20 38.37
CA LEU A 497 9.11 15.37 38.56
C LEU A 497 9.15 14.64 39.90
N ASP A 498 8.04 14.74 40.63
CA ASP A 498 7.77 13.91 41.79
C ASP A 498 7.28 12.49 41.39
N ASP A 499 6.96 11.65 42.36
CA ASP A 499 6.45 10.29 42.16
C ASP A 499 5.04 10.23 41.57
N ARG A 500 4.39 11.37 41.37
CA ARG A 500 3.00 11.50 40.88
C ARG A 500 2.90 12.31 39.60
N TYR A 501 4.05 12.52 38.93
CA TYR A 501 4.19 13.33 37.72
C TYR A 501 3.89 14.83 37.90
N GLY A 502 3.84 15.33 39.15
CA GLY A 502 3.84 16.74 39.47
C GLY A 502 5.22 17.33 39.39
N PHE A 503 5.35 18.64 39.10
CA PHE A 503 6.61 19.35 39.18
C PHE A 503 6.86 19.87 40.60
N THR A 504 8.11 19.75 41.05
CA THR A 504 8.61 20.33 42.29
C THR A 504 9.74 21.30 42.00
N GLY A 505 9.92 22.36 42.85
CA GLY A 505 10.97 23.38 42.74
C GLY A 505 10.85 24.21 41.46
N GLY A 506 11.01 25.54 41.52
CA GLY A 506 11.10 26.46 40.38
C GLY A 506 10.09 26.28 39.24
N LYS A 507 8.96 25.72 39.53
CA LYS A 507 8.01 25.21 38.57
C LYS A 507 7.17 26.34 37.94
N PRO A 508 7.08 26.44 36.60
CA PRO A 508 6.13 27.36 35.97
C PRO A 508 4.70 26.79 35.96
N PHE A 509 4.55 25.46 36.10
CA PHE A 509 3.29 24.72 36.04
C PHE A 509 3.22 23.61 37.10
N GLU A 510 2.04 23.12 37.42
CA GLU A 510 1.88 21.98 38.35
C GLU A 510 2.40 20.67 37.76
N ASN A 511 2.28 20.51 36.45
CA ASN A 511 2.69 19.29 35.74
C ASN A 511 2.97 19.57 34.25
N PHE A 512 3.48 18.57 33.55
CA PHE A 512 3.85 18.74 32.15
C PHE A 512 2.63 18.80 31.18
N LYS A 513 1.43 18.39 31.57
CA LYS A 513 0.22 18.59 30.77
C LYS A 513 -0.10 20.08 30.64
N GLU A 514 0.01 20.83 31.75
CA GLU A 514 -0.19 22.29 31.72
C GLU A 514 0.87 22.99 30.88
N TRP A 515 2.12 22.57 30.96
CA TRP A 515 3.19 23.09 30.10
C TRP A 515 2.90 22.80 28.61
N TYR A 516 2.47 21.57 28.29
CA TYR A 516 2.08 21.22 26.93
C TYR A 516 0.91 22.07 26.43
N ASN A 517 -0.11 22.31 27.25
CA ASN A 517 -1.23 23.17 26.88
C ASN A 517 -0.79 24.63 26.67
N TYR A 518 0.09 25.14 27.52
CA TYR A 518 0.67 26.47 27.34
C TYR A 518 1.37 26.61 25.96
N GLN A 519 2.25 25.70 25.60
CA GLN A 519 2.93 25.78 24.29
C GLN A 519 1.96 25.63 23.10
N LYS A 520 0.91 24.84 23.25
CA LYS A 520 -0.16 24.71 22.25
C LYS A 520 -0.92 26.05 22.08
N ASP A 521 -1.22 26.72 23.17
CA ASP A 521 -1.91 28.03 23.14
C ASP A 521 -1.02 29.12 22.54
N GLN A 522 0.29 29.11 22.85
CA GLN A 522 1.24 30.05 22.22
C GLN A 522 1.32 29.83 20.71
N LEU A 523 1.41 28.58 20.26
CA LEU A 523 1.44 28.25 18.82
C LEU A 523 0.12 28.63 18.13
N ARG A 524 -1.04 28.45 18.80
CA ARG A 524 -2.34 28.89 18.27
C ARG A 524 -2.35 30.41 18.05
N LYS A 525 -1.89 31.19 19.02
CA LYS A 525 -1.78 32.65 18.89
C LYS A 525 -0.87 33.04 17.72
N GLU A 526 0.29 32.40 17.59
CA GLU A 526 1.22 32.63 16.49
C GLU A 526 0.58 32.37 15.12
N ILE A 527 -0.10 31.22 14.95
CA ILE A 527 -0.79 30.85 13.71
C ILE A 527 -1.95 31.79 13.38
N VAL A 528 -2.74 32.20 14.39
CA VAL A 528 -3.89 33.11 14.18
C VAL A 528 -3.42 34.50 13.77
N LEU A 529 -2.39 35.03 14.41
CA LEU A 529 -1.83 36.36 14.14
C LEU A 529 -1.02 36.44 12.84
N ASN A 530 -0.53 35.30 12.32
CA ASN A 530 0.23 35.25 11.07
C ASN A 530 -0.57 34.53 9.96
N PRO A 531 -1.22 35.27 9.03
CA PRO A 531 -1.92 34.65 7.89
C PRO A 531 -1.03 33.80 7.00
N ASP A 532 0.26 34.16 6.89
CA ASP A 532 1.27 33.50 6.05
C ASP A 532 2.10 32.48 6.85
N TYR A 533 1.56 32.01 7.97
CA TYR A 533 2.26 31.00 8.78
C TYR A 533 2.71 29.81 7.96
N ALA A 534 4.00 29.51 8.04
CA ALA A 534 4.62 28.34 7.45
C ALA A 534 5.58 27.69 8.46
N LEU A 535 5.47 26.38 8.60
CA LEU A 535 6.43 25.56 9.34
C LEU A 535 7.24 24.75 8.32
N GLU A 536 8.56 24.89 8.33
CA GLU A 536 9.45 24.27 7.38
C GLU A 536 10.58 23.51 8.07
N SER A 537 10.99 22.39 7.49
CA SER A 537 12.14 21.61 7.93
C SER A 537 12.71 20.77 6.80
N ASN A 538 14.03 20.60 6.80
CA ASN A 538 14.66 19.48 6.11
C ASN A 538 14.21 18.18 6.74
N VAL A 539 13.87 17.19 5.92
CA VAL A 539 13.40 15.88 6.37
C VAL A 539 14.04 14.74 5.59
N THR A 540 14.28 13.64 6.27
CA THR A 540 14.48 12.35 5.62
C THR A 540 13.12 11.69 5.47
N LEU A 541 12.76 11.29 4.24
CA LEU A 541 11.52 10.60 3.95
C LEU A 541 11.72 9.10 4.08
N LYS A 542 10.87 8.48 4.90
CA LYS A 542 10.74 7.02 4.99
C LYS A 542 9.34 6.60 4.55
N HIS A 543 9.26 5.43 3.94
CA HIS A 543 8.01 4.87 3.44
C HIS A 543 7.78 3.46 3.96
N SER A 544 6.52 3.05 4.14
CA SER A 544 6.19 1.70 4.60
C SER A 544 6.65 0.64 3.60
N SER A 545 7.47 -0.30 4.05
CA SER A 545 7.98 -1.37 3.21
C SER A 545 7.00 -2.54 3.14
N LYS A 546 6.57 -2.91 1.93
CA LYS A 546 5.78 -4.13 1.69
C LYS A 546 6.62 -5.42 1.69
N ASP A 547 7.95 -5.30 1.71
CA ASP A 547 8.89 -6.43 1.56
C ASP A 547 9.24 -7.17 2.85
N GLY A 548 8.77 -6.70 3.99
CA GLY A 548 8.56 -7.51 5.19
C GLY A 548 9.77 -7.84 6.06
N LYS A 549 10.91 -7.14 5.95
CA LYS A 549 11.96 -7.21 6.98
C LYS A 549 11.91 -5.99 7.89
N ASP A 550 11.83 -4.80 7.32
CA ASP A 550 11.70 -3.54 8.07
C ASP A 550 10.32 -2.94 7.83
N PHE A 551 9.69 -2.39 8.87
CA PHE A 551 8.38 -1.72 8.74
C PHE A 551 8.47 -0.52 7.80
N VAL A 552 9.60 0.17 7.80
CA VAL A 552 9.82 1.45 7.15
C VAL A 552 11.20 1.46 6.53
N LYS A 553 11.32 1.96 5.30
CA LYS A 553 12.60 2.18 4.60
C LYS A 553 12.75 3.64 4.27
N GLU A 554 13.97 4.16 4.40
CA GLU A 554 14.35 5.43 3.85
C GLU A 554 14.29 5.38 2.33
N VAL A 555 13.63 6.36 1.72
CA VAL A 555 13.40 6.43 0.27
C VAL A 555 13.86 7.76 -0.33
N GLY A 556 14.20 8.76 0.47
CA GLY A 556 14.68 10.05 -0.01
C GLY A 556 14.84 11.09 1.08
N ALA A 557 15.20 12.30 0.67
CA ALA A 557 15.31 13.47 1.51
C ALA A 557 14.81 14.71 0.77
N GLY A 558 14.39 15.72 1.51
CA GLY A 558 13.85 16.95 0.94
C GLY A 558 13.39 17.93 2.02
N VAL A 559 12.54 18.86 1.64
CA VAL A 559 11.96 19.88 2.52
C VAL A 559 10.47 19.65 2.65
N CYS A 560 9.98 19.63 3.88
CA CYS A 560 8.54 19.71 4.19
C CYS A 560 8.17 21.13 4.58
N THR A 561 7.06 21.61 4.05
CA THR A 561 6.45 22.92 4.39
C THR A 561 4.98 22.71 4.71
N LEU A 562 4.56 23.07 5.94
CA LEU A 562 3.17 23.04 6.39
C LEU A 562 2.61 24.46 6.45
N THR A 563 1.52 24.69 5.72
CA THR A 563 0.83 25.97 5.64
C THR A 563 -0.68 25.79 5.84
N ARG A 564 -1.45 26.87 5.75
CA ARG A 564 -2.92 26.82 5.73
C ARG A 564 -3.49 26.01 4.55
N LEU A 565 -2.73 25.86 3.45
CA LEU A 565 -3.13 25.08 2.26
C LEU A 565 -2.93 23.57 2.45
N GLY A 566 -2.04 23.17 3.35
CA GLY A 566 -1.68 21.78 3.60
C GLY A 566 -0.19 21.57 3.79
N LEU A 567 0.23 20.31 3.67
CA LEU A 567 1.63 19.89 3.72
C LEU A 567 2.17 19.69 2.30
N THR A 568 3.34 20.27 2.01
CA THR A 568 4.07 20.05 0.76
C THR A 568 5.42 19.43 1.08
N TYR A 569 5.79 18.39 0.35
CA TYR A 569 7.13 17.80 0.35
C TYR A 569 7.78 18.05 -1.01
N LYS A 570 8.98 18.62 -1.02
CA LYS A 570 9.83 18.83 -2.20
C LYS A 570 11.17 18.15 -1.97
N GLY A 571 11.53 17.19 -2.80
CA GLY A 571 12.76 16.42 -2.64
C GLY A 571 12.78 15.17 -3.47
N SER A 572 13.62 14.19 -3.10
CA SER A 572 13.77 12.95 -3.84
C SER A 572 12.91 11.82 -3.26
N ILE A 573 12.40 10.94 -4.14
CA ILE A 573 11.84 9.63 -3.77
C ILE A 573 12.47 8.58 -4.68
N ASN A 574 13.21 7.64 -4.12
CA ASN A 574 13.93 6.59 -4.85
C ASN A 574 14.88 7.14 -5.94
N GLY A 575 15.44 8.34 -5.73
CA GLY A 575 16.37 9.00 -6.65
C GLY A 575 15.70 9.88 -7.73
N GLU A 576 14.39 10.00 -7.71
CA GLU A 576 13.64 10.90 -8.60
C GLU A 576 13.18 12.14 -7.83
N GLU A 577 13.39 13.34 -8.38
CA GLU A 577 12.90 14.60 -7.82
C GLU A 577 11.37 14.68 -7.94
N VAL A 578 10.71 14.93 -6.83
CA VAL A 578 9.25 15.02 -6.76
C VAL A 578 8.80 16.22 -5.92
N THR A 579 7.63 16.73 -6.27
CA THR A 579 6.83 17.59 -5.37
C THR A 579 5.57 16.83 -5.04
N LYS A 580 5.30 16.62 -3.76
CA LYS A 580 4.11 15.94 -3.28
C LYS A 580 3.32 16.87 -2.37
N GLU A 581 2.04 17.03 -2.68
CA GLU A 581 1.14 17.92 -1.96
C GLU A 581 0.05 17.12 -1.25
N PHE A 582 -0.21 17.49 -0.01
CA PHE A 582 -1.28 16.95 0.82
C PHE A 582 -2.19 18.11 1.23
N PRO A 583 -3.24 18.41 0.44
CA PRO A 583 -4.12 19.55 0.71
C PRO A 583 -4.82 19.47 2.06
N MET A 584 -4.99 20.59 2.76
CA MET A 584 -5.67 20.66 4.08
C MET A 584 -7.10 20.13 4.01
N SER A 585 -7.77 20.24 2.86
CA SER A 585 -9.12 19.73 2.64
C SER A 585 -9.26 18.22 2.80
N VAL A 586 -8.20 17.45 2.43
CA VAL A 586 -8.19 15.98 2.52
C VAL A 586 -7.33 15.46 3.66
N MET A 587 -6.42 16.28 4.18
CA MET A 587 -5.59 15.96 5.33
C MET A 587 -6.44 16.05 6.62
N TYR A 588 -6.46 14.99 7.42
CA TYR A 588 -7.13 15.05 8.73
C TYR A 588 -6.26 15.80 9.73
N ARG A 589 -5.10 15.25 10.04
CA ARG A 589 -3.99 15.86 10.80
C ARG A 589 -2.75 15.00 10.61
N LEU A 590 -1.60 15.54 10.97
CA LEU A 590 -0.39 14.73 11.10
C LEU A 590 -0.46 13.88 12.36
N LEU A 591 0.12 12.69 12.32
CA LEU A 591 0.49 11.95 13.52
C LEU A 591 1.98 12.13 13.80
N PHE A 592 2.47 11.69 14.94
CA PHE A 592 3.90 11.78 15.24
C PHE A 592 4.39 10.66 16.16
N GLY A 593 5.62 10.22 15.96
CA GLY A 593 6.45 9.51 16.92
C GLY A 593 7.22 10.52 17.76
N ALA A 594 7.17 10.41 19.09
CA ALA A 594 7.83 11.37 19.98
C ALA A 594 9.36 11.32 19.83
N GLY A 595 9.96 12.33 19.21
CA GLY A 595 11.39 12.38 18.91
C GLY A 595 11.82 11.46 17.75
N GLU A 596 10.90 11.01 16.91
CA GLU A 596 11.17 10.12 15.79
C GLU A 596 10.83 10.76 14.45
N ASP A 597 9.55 10.98 14.18
CA ASP A 597 9.02 11.48 12.91
C ASP A 597 7.64 12.10 13.06
N PHE A 598 7.13 12.67 11.98
CA PHE A 598 5.71 12.94 11.80
C PHE A 598 5.19 12.22 10.57
N GLU A 599 3.92 11.82 10.62
CA GLU A 599 3.34 10.87 9.67
C GLU A 599 2.11 11.44 8.98
N ILE A 600 1.94 11.08 7.70
CA ILE A 600 0.71 11.31 6.96
C ILE A 600 0.27 10.05 6.22
N TYR A 601 -1.03 9.83 6.20
CA TYR A 601 -1.66 8.69 5.53
C TYR A 601 -2.34 9.16 4.25
N GLU A 602 -2.00 8.51 3.12
CA GLU A 602 -2.61 8.77 1.83
C GLU A 602 -2.85 7.44 1.09
N ASN A 603 -4.07 7.18 0.63
CA ASN A 603 -4.41 6.03 -0.22
C ASN A 603 -3.86 4.67 0.24
N LYS A 604 -3.87 4.39 1.55
CA LYS A 604 -3.30 3.19 2.20
C LYS A 604 -1.77 3.18 2.28
N GLU A 605 -1.11 4.24 1.89
CA GLU A 605 0.33 4.45 2.06
C GLU A 605 0.59 5.35 3.25
N ILE A 606 1.78 5.21 3.86
CA ILE A 606 2.20 5.99 5.00
C ILE A 606 3.54 6.61 4.68
N TYR A 607 3.62 7.91 4.81
CA TYR A 607 4.83 8.70 4.65
C TYR A 607 5.29 9.14 6.04
N PHE A 608 6.53 8.80 6.39
CA PHE A 608 7.17 9.19 7.64
C PHE A 608 8.25 10.21 7.32
N PHE A 609 8.11 11.40 7.86
CA PHE A 609 9.05 12.50 7.69
C PHE A 609 9.85 12.67 8.98
N VAL A 610 11.14 12.38 8.90
CA VAL A 610 12.08 12.54 10.02
C VAL A 610 12.71 13.93 9.90
N PRO A 611 12.30 14.92 10.71
CA PRO A 611 12.86 16.26 10.65
C PRO A 611 14.30 16.28 11.19
N GLU A 612 15.08 17.24 10.74
CA GLU A 612 16.44 17.47 11.23
C GLU A 612 16.44 17.70 12.75
N GLU A 613 15.55 18.58 13.26
CA GLU A 613 15.28 18.70 14.69
C GLU A 613 14.12 17.77 15.10
N LYS A 614 14.46 16.61 15.63
CA LYS A 614 13.47 15.57 16.00
C LYS A 614 12.50 15.98 17.10
N LYS A 615 12.89 16.89 18.00
CA LYS A 615 11.99 17.45 19.02
C LYS A 615 10.85 18.28 18.40
N SER A 616 11.00 18.69 17.13
CA SER A 616 9.97 19.44 16.41
C SER A 616 8.75 18.60 16.02
N CYS A 617 8.81 17.27 16.04
CA CYS A 617 7.70 16.40 15.62
C CYS A 617 6.37 16.75 16.30
N VAL A 618 6.40 17.07 17.58
CA VAL A 618 5.21 17.48 18.33
C VAL A 618 4.69 18.86 17.86
N LYS A 619 5.55 19.78 17.43
CA LYS A 619 5.14 21.10 16.88
C LYS A 619 4.41 20.91 15.55
N TRP A 620 4.89 20.00 14.68
CA TRP A 620 4.20 19.63 13.44
C TRP A 620 2.81 19.06 13.70
N TYR A 621 2.69 18.17 14.67
CA TYR A 621 1.40 17.61 15.10
C TYR A 621 0.43 18.68 15.58
N ILE A 622 0.87 19.57 16.51
CA ILE A 622 0.03 20.64 17.07
C ILE A 622 -0.36 21.65 15.98
N ALA A 623 0.61 22.09 15.17
CA ALA A 623 0.36 23.06 14.09
C ALA A 623 -0.67 22.53 13.08
N SER A 624 -0.53 21.27 12.65
CA SER A 624 -1.48 20.67 11.70
C SER A 624 -2.90 20.58 12.27
N ALA A 625 -3.04 20.28 13.56
CA ALA A 625 -4.34 20.24 14.22
C ALA A 625 -4.99 21.63 14.28
N ILE A 626 -4.22 22.65 14.66
CA ILE A 626 -4.72 24.04 14.73
C ILE A 626 -5.11 24.56 13.33
N LEU A 627 -4.26 24.32 12.33
CA LEU A 627 -4.53 24.77 10.95
C LEU A 627 -5.78 24.08 10.37
N LYS A 628 -5.99 22.81 10.68
CA LYS A 628 -7.17 22.05 10.27
C LYS A 628 -8.44 22.63 10.92
N GLU A 629 -8.43 22.85 12.22
CA GLU A 629 -9.54 23.45 12.97
C GLU A 629 -9.93 24.82 12.38
N LEU A 630 -8.96 25.72 12.17
CA LEU A 630 -9.18 27.02 11.56
C LEU A 630 -9.71 26.94 10.11
N SER A 631 -9.38 25.89 9.36
CA SER A 631 -9.90 25.67 8.02
C SER A 631 -11.37 25.25 8.03
N GLU A 632 -11.78 24.47 9.03
CA GLU A 632 -13.16 23.99 9.21
C GLU A 632 -14.09 25.08 9.73
N GLU A 633 -13.61 25.97 10.62
CA GLU A 633 -14.35 27.15 11.10
C GLU A 633 -14.70 28.12 9.97
N LYS A 634 -13.85 28.27 8.96
CA LYS A 634 -14.12 29.12 7.78
C LYS A 634 -15.13 28.51 6.80
N THR A 635 -15.42 27.24 6.93
CA THR A 635 -16.31 26.50 6.00
C THR A 635 -17.73 26.35 6.56
N LYS A 636 -17.89 26.57 7.87
CA LYS A 636 -19.19 26.70 8.56
C LYS A 636 -19.70 28.12 8.53
#